data_e46b3d05177662e94609b6e88d88505a
#
_entry.id   e46b3d05177662e94609b6e88d88505a
#
_cell.length_a   1.000
_cell.length_b   1.000
_cell.length_c   1.000
_cell.angle_alpha   90.00
_cell.angle_beta   90.00
_cell.angle_gamma   90.00
#
_symmetry.space_group_name_H-M   'P 1'
#
loop_
_entity.id
_entity.type
_entity.pdbx_description
1 polymer ?
#
loop_
_entity_poly.entity_id
_entity_poly.type
_entity_poly.pdbx_seq_one_letter_code
_entity_poly.pdbx_strand_id
1 'polypeptide(L)'
;MAVFVSHWYTPDRTTALKDLDEVTAQWETAEWPDDILSFSSYLSAAGDTVLTYAQCASVTAYRPFTRSLAGAARAEAVEYRLHRSFVPDGAAAEPPGCMVAASFDTDGPLRQRHVIEEIIGTVGREGPYARDGLLGTHFHTSVDGTRVLNYAEWTSDEAHETFLRDACSGRARAAYEAIPGVRPIGYTRYHLHHSAVRP
;
A
#
# COMPACT_ATOMS: atom_id res chain seq x y z
N MET A 1 -15.07 -4.12 2.71
CA MET A 1 -13.87 -4.87 2.35
C MET A 1 -12.78 -4.52 3.33
N ALA A 2 -12.13 -5.51 3.91
CA ALA A 2 -10.97 -5.34 4.77
C ALA A 2 -9.69 -5.55 3.96
N VAL A 3 -8.63 -4.88 4.37
CA VAL A 3 -7.29 -5.02 3.80
C VAL A 3 -6.32 -5.30 4.93
N PHE A 4 -5.48 -6.31 4.74
CA PHE A 4 -4.43 -6.68 5.69
C PHE A 4 -3.08 -6.47 5.03
N VAL A 5 -2.25 -5.63 5.66
CA VAL A 5 -0.93 -5.30 5.14
C VAL A 5 0.11 -5.65 6.19
N SER A 6 1.09 -6.46 5.82
CA SER A 6 2.28 -6.66 6.63
C SER A 6 3.53 -6.30 5.84
N HIS A 7 4.54 -5.85 6.53
CA HIS A 7 5.86 -5.62 5.96
C HIS A 7 6.94 -5.99 6.98
N TRP A 8 8.07 -6.44 6.46
CA TRP A 8 9.24 -6.74 7.29
C TRP A 8 10.53 -6.48 6.53
N TYR A 9 11.56 -6.15 7.29
CA TYR A 9 12.89 -5.91 6.78
C TYR A 9 13.69 -7.20 6.70
N THR A 10 14.53 -7.30 5.69
CA THR A 10 15.48 -8.39 5.48
C THR A 10 16.90 -7.82 5.35
N PRO A 11 17.94 -8.61 5.68
CA PRO A 11 19.30 -8.10 5.63
C PRO A 11 19.79 -7.80 4.21
N ASP A 12 19.22 -8.46 3.20
CA ASP A 12 19.59 -8.32 1.81
C ASP A 12 18.49 -8.82 0.85
N ARG A 13 18.68 -8.52 -0.44
CA ARG A 13 17.76 -8.91 -1.50
C ARG A 13 17.58 -10.42 -1.65
N THR A 14 18.64 -11.21 -1.43
CA THR A 14 18.57 -12.67 -1.56
C THR A 14 17.66 -13.25 -0.49
N THR A 15 17.80 -12.78 0.73
CA THR A 15 16.92 -13.15 1.84
C THR A 15 15.48 -12.70 1.57
N ALA A 16 15.28 -11.47 1.07
CA ALA A 16 13.94 -10.96 0.73
C ALA A 16 13.26 -11.82 -0.34
N LEU A 17 13.95 -12.18 -1.40
CA LEU A 17 13.41 -13.04 -2.46
C LEU A 17 13.06 -14.44 -1.92
N LYS A 18 13.92 -15.03 -1.11
CA LYS A 18 13.62 -16.32 -0.46
C LYS A 18 12.36 -16.22 0.41
N ASP A 19 12.23 -15.17 1.20
CA ASP A 19 11.05 -14.94 2.03
C ASP A 19 9.77 -14.79 1.18
N LEU A 20 9.87 -14.07 0.06
CA LEU A 20 8.76 -13.89 -0.89
C LEU A 20 8.34 -15.21 -1.53
N ASP A 21 9.29 -16.02 -1.99
CA ASP A 21 9.03 -17.33 -2.59
C ASP A 21 8.36 -18.26 -1.58
N GLU A 22 8.85 -18.27 -0.32
CA GLU A 22 8.27 -19.09 0.75
C GLU A 22 6.82 -18.66 1.06
N VAL A 23 6.57 -17.35 1.22
CA VAL A 23 5.22 -16.83 1.49
C VAL A 23 4.29 -17.09 0.31
N THR A 24 4.74 -16.85 -0.91
CA THR A 24 3.98 -17.09 -2.12
C THR A 24 3.57 -18.57 -2.23
N ALA A 25 4.52 -19.49 -2.07
CA ALA A 25 4.25 -20.94 -2.12
C ALA A 25 3.24 -21.38 -1.05
N GLN A 26 3.30 -20.80 0.15
CA GLN A 26 2.32 -21.09 1.21
C GLN A 26 0.90 -20.65 0.80
N TRP A 27 0.76 -19.47 0.22
CA TRP A 27 -0.52 -18.96 -0.23
C TRP A 27 -1.07 -19.72 -1.44
N GLU A 28 -0.22 -20.10 -2.38
CA GLU A 28 -0.63 -20.87 -3.57
C GLU A 28 -1.09 -22.29 -3.26
N THR A 29 -0.48 -22.92 -2.26
CA THR A 29 -0.79 -24.30 -1.89
C THR A 29 -1.91 -24.44 -0.87
N ALA A 30 -2.29 -23.38 -0.19
CA ALA A 30 -3.33 -23.39 0.82
C ALA A 30 -4.73 -23.27 0.21
N GLU A 31 -5.70 -23.93 0.85
CA GLU A 31 -7.12 -23.72 0.55
C GLU A 31 -7.61 -22.44 1.21
N TRP A 32 -7.94 -21.43 0.39
CA TRP A 32 -8.35 -20.12 0.89
C TRP A 32 -9.79 -20.16 1.43
N PRO A 33 -10.04 -19.60 2.61
CA PRO A 33 -11.40 -19.31 3.07
C PRO A 33 -12.14 -18.41 2.07
N ASP A 34 -13.46 -18.56 1.99
CA ASP A 34 -14.31 -17.81 1.05
C ASP A 34 -14.20 -16.31 1.16
N ASP A 35 -13.89 -15.81 2.34
CA ASP A 35 -13.75 -14.41 2.63
C ASP A 35 -12.40 -13.79 2.17
N ILE A 36 -11.42 -14.58 1.76
CA ILE A 36 -10.15 -14.07 1.22
C ILE A 36 -10.29 -13.93 -0.29
N LEU A 37 -10.15 -12.71 -0.80
CA LEU A 37 -10.43 -12.35 -2.19
C LEU A 37 -9.17 -12.29 -3.04
N SER A 38 -8.08 -11.74 -2.48
CA SER A 38 -6.81 -11.62 -3.20
C SER A 38 -5.63 -11.56 -2.24
N PHE A 39 -4.48 -11.90 -2.77
CA PHE A 39 -3.18 -11.77 -2.11
C PHE A 39 -2.16 -11.26 -3.11
N SER A 40 -1.34 -10.30 -2.69
CA SER A 40 -0.21 -9.81 -3.47
C SER A 40 1.00 -9.65 -2.57
N SER A 41 2.17 -9.96 -3.11
CA SER A 41 3.45 -9.80 -2.44
C SER A 41 4.39 -8.94 -3.29
N TYR A 42 5.20 -8.14 -2.61
CA TYR A 42 6.03 -7.11 -3.22
C TYR A 42 7.41 -7.08 -2.61
N LEU A 43 8.41 -6.75 -3.45
CA LEU A 43 9.78 -6.46 -3.03
C LEU A 43 10.04 -4.96 -3.14
N SER A 44 10.63 -4.36 -2.12
CA SER A 44 11.08 -2.97 -2.20
C SER A 44 12.11 -2.77 -3.33
N ALA A 45 12.13 -1.59 -3.93
CA ALA A 45 13.14 -1.23 -4.93
C ALA A 45 14.57 -1.33 -4.36
N ALA A 46 14.75 -1.06 -3.07
CA ALA A 46 16.02 -1.27 -2.36
C ALA A 46 16.37 -2.75 -2.18
N GLY A 47 15.40 -3.65 -2.24
CA GLY A 47 15.59 -5.09 -2.11
C GLY A 47 15.71 -5.59 -0.67
N ASP A 48 15.33 -4.79 0.30
CA ASP A 48 15.52 -5.05 1.73
C ASP A 48 14.21 -5.13 2.53
N THR A 49 13.07 -4.93 1.88
CA THR A 49 11.77 -4.95 2.53
C THR A 49 10.78 -5.75 1.69
N VAL A 50 10.06 -6.64 2.34
CA VAL A 50 8.92 -7.38 1.79
C VAL A 50 7.64 -6.74 2.28
N LEU A 51 6.65 -6.61 1.40
CA LEU A 51 5.29 -6.19 1.74
C LEU A 51 4.30 -7.23 1.21
N THR A 52 3.30 -7.57 2.03
CA THR A 52 2.14 -8.34 1.57
C THR A 52 0.87 -7.54 1.74
N TYR A 53 -0.06 -7.73 0.80
CA TYR A 53 -1.34 -7.04 0.75
C TYR A 53 -2.43 -8.06 0.45
N ALA A 54 -3.35 -8.26 1.37
CA ALA A 54 -4.47 -9.19 1.22
C ALA A 54 -5.80 -8.46 1.33
N GLN A 55 -6.73 -8.75 0.42
CA GLN A 55 -8.08 -8.23 0.45
C GLN A 55 -9.04 -9.32 0.94
N CYS A 56 -9.94 -8.93 1.84
CA CYS A 56 -10.90 -9.85 2.44
C CYS A 56 -12.30 -9.24 2.44
N ALA A 57 -13.31 -10.06 2.16
CA ALA A 57 -14.72 -9.68 2.30
C ALA A 57 -15.07 -9.46 3.79
N SER A 58 -14.52 -10.30 4.67
CA SER A 58 -14.70 -10.25 6.13
C SER A 58 -13.35 -10.28 6.85
N VAL A 59 -13.30 -9.74 8.06
CA VAL A 59 -12.09 -9.71 8.90
C VAL A 59 -11.80 -11.01 9.60
N THR A 60 -12.80 -11.87 9.74
CA THR A 60 -12.75 -13.04 10.63
C THR A 60 -11.89 -14.17 10.10
N ALA A 61 -11.74 -14.27 8.77
CA ALA A 61 -11.04 -15.37 8.13
C ALA A 61 -9.51 -15.18 8.08
N TYR A 62 -9.02 -13.96 7.93
CA TYR A 62 -7.60 -13.68 7.65
C TYR A 62 -6.64 -14.19 8.73
N ARG A 63 -6.85 -13.79 9.99
CA ARG A 63 -5.91 -14.13 11.08
C ARG A 63 -5.87 -15.63 11.40
N PRO A 64 -7.00 -16.37 11.46
CA PRO A 64 -6.96 -17.83 11.61
C PRO A 64 -6.25 -18.51 10.43
N PHE A 65 -6.54 -18.08 9.20
CA PHE A 65 -5.92 -18.62 8.00
C PHE A 65 -4.40 -18.41 8.01
N THR A 66 -3.92 -17.19 8.20
CA THR A 66 -2.48 -16.92 8.18
C THR A 66 -1.72 -17.63 9.30
N ARG A 67 -2.36 -17.88 10.47
CA ARG A 67 -1.78 -18.68 11.53
C ARG A 67 -1.71 -20.17 11.22
N SER A 68 -2.54 -20.66 10.30
CA SER A 68 -2.49 -22.06 9.86
C SER A 68 -1.43 -22.33 8.79
N LEU A 69 -0.90 -21.27 8.15
CA LEU A 69 0.17 -21.41 7.18
C LEU A 69 1.46 -21.86 7.86
N ALA A 70 2.15 -22.82 7.27
CA ALA A 70 3.44 -23.29 7.78
C ALA A 70 4.47 -22.17 7.70
N GLY A 71 5.11 -21.86 8.84
CA GLY A 71 6.16 -20.84 8.85
C GLY A 71 5.72 -19.46 9.31
N ALA A 72 4.57 -19.34 9.96
CA ALA A 72 3.97 -18.17 10.61
C ALA A 72 4.35 -16.80 10.03
N ALA A 73 3.38 -15.93 9.86
CA ALA A 73 3.59 -14.56 9.41
C ALA A 73 4.83 -13.92 10.06
N ARG A 74 5.83 -13.53 9.27
CA ARG A 74 7.08 -12.90 9.76
C ARG A 74 6.81 -11.53 10.38
N ALA A 75 5.65 -10.93 10.08
CA ALA A 75 5.16 -9.72 10.71
C ALA A 75 3.64 -9.78 10.86
N GLU A 76 3.13 -9.26 11.96
CA GLU A 76 1.70 -9.14 12.15
C GLU A 76 1.11 -8.10 11.19
N ALA A 77 0.04 -8.48 10.48
CA ALA A 77 -0.61 -7.58 9.54
C ALA A 77 -1.45 -6.52 10.27
N VAL A 78 -1.31 -5.29 9.83
CA VAL A 78 -2.21 -4.19 10.22
C VAL A 78 -3.49 -4.30 9.39
N GLU A 79 -4.62 -4.20 10.06
CA GLU A 79 -5.94 -4.16 9.44
C GLU A 79 -6.31 -2.75 9.01
N TYR A 80 -6.67 -2.61 7.75
CA TYR A 80 -7.08 -1.36 7.14
C TYR A 80 -8.47 -1.45 6.51
N ARG A 81 -9.05 -0.27 6.28
CA ARG A 81 -10.24 -0.08 5.44
C ARG A 81 -9.90 0.89 4.32
N LEU A 82 -10.27 0.55 3.10
CA LEU A 82 -10.23 1.53 2.01
C LEU A 82 -11.18 2.68 2.37
N HIS A 83 -10.62 3.88 2.45
CA HIS A 83 -11.38 5.09 2.74
C HIS A 83 -11.75 5.82 1.46
N ARG A 84 -10.76 6.07 0.59
CA ARG A 84 -10.97 6.80 -0.66
C ARG A 84 -9.94 6.42 -1.72
N SER A 85 -10.38 6.43 -2.97
CA SER A 85 -9.52 6.28 -4.13
C SER A 85 -9.57 7.53 -4.99
N PHE A 86 -8.46 7.82 -5.65
CA PHE A 86 -8.37 8.79 -6.72
C PHE A 86 -7.70 8.10 -7.91
N VAL A 87 -8.39 8.06 -9.03
CA VAL A 87 -7.88 7.55 -10.31
C VAL A 87 -7.94 8.70 -11.30
N PRO A 88 -6.81 9.11 -11.89
CA PRO A 88 -6.82 10.20 -12.88
C PRO A 88 -7.67 9.84 -14.10
N ASP A 89 -8.37 10.85 -14.67
CA ASP A 89 -9.05 10.68 -15.94
C ASP A 89 -8.02 10.33 -17.04
N GLY A 90 -8.30 9.27 -17.79
CA GLY A 90 -7.39 8.79 -18.84
C GLY A 90 -6.16 8.05 -18.33
N ALA A 91 -6.14 7.62 -17.06
CA ALA A 91 -5.09 6.73 -16.58
C ALA A 91 -4.95 5.51 -17.49
N ALA A 92 -3.71 5.13 -17.78
CA ALA A 92 -3.42 4.00 -18.66
C ALA A 92 -4.00 2.70 -18.07
N ALA A 93 -4.58 1.87 -18.92
CA ALA A 93 -5.06 0.53 -18.54
C ALA A 93 -3.91 -0.49 -18.51
N GLU A 94 -2.71 -0.05 -18.17
CA GLU A 94 -1.51 -0.88 -18.10
C GLU A 94 -1.29 -1.41 -16.68
N PRO A 95 -0.68 -2.58 -16.53
CA PRO A 95 -0.27 -3.04 -15.21
C PRO A 95 0.72 -2.05 -14.58
N PRO A 96 0.63 -1.80 -13.26
CA PRO A 96 1.59 -0.93 -12.58
C PRO A 96 3.02 -1.45 -12.70
N GLY A 97 3.95 -0.59 -13.12
CA GLY A 97 5.38 -0.87 -13.08
C GLY A 97 5.99 -0.63 -11.69
N CYS A 98 5.33 0.19 -10.89
CA CYS A 98 5.76 0.53 -9.53
C CYS A 98 4.54 0.74 -8.61
N MET A 99 4.61 0.21 -7.40
CA MET A 99 3.68 0.50 -6.30
C MET A 99 4.41 1.29 -5.22
N VAL A 100 3.81 2.36 -4.76
CA VAL A 100 4.33 3.18 -3.67
C VAL A 100 3.45 3.04 -2.44
N ALA A 101 4.02 2.59 -1.33
CA ALA A 101 3.38 2.60 -0.03
C ALA A 101 3.89 3.79 0.78
N ALA A 102 3.06 4.81 0.98
CA ALA A 102 3.37 5.93 1.85
C ALA A 102 2.52 5.85 3.13
N SER A 103 3.14 6.06 4.27
CA SER A 103 2.50 5.88 5.57
C SER A 103 2.56 7.13 6.43
N PHE A 104 1.51 7.33 7.22
CA PHE A 104 1.38 8.41 8.20
C PHE A 104 0.92 7.83 9.53
N ASP A 105 1.53 8.25 10.62
CA ASP A 105 0.97 8.09 11.96
C ASP A 105 -0.03 9.22 12.24
N THR A 106 -1.13 8.88 12.91
CA THR A 106 -2.22 9.83 13.15
C THR A 106 -2.79 9.70 14.57
N ASP A 107 -3.20 10.82 15.14
CA ASP A 107 -3.86 10.89 16.44
C ASP A 107 -5.38 10.69 16.28
N GLY A 108 -5.78 9.49 15.84
CA GLY A 108 -7.17 9.06 15.77
C GLY A 108 -7.86 9.25 14.42
N PRO A 109 -9.08 8.71 14.30
CA PRO A 109 -9.81 8.60 13.02
C PRO A 109 -10.15 9.93 12.35
N LEU A 110 -10.28 11.01 13.10
CA LEU A 110 -10.51 12.34 12.53
C LEU A 110 -9.27 12.83 11.76
N ARG A 111 -8.07 12.57 12.30
CA ARG A 111 -6.80 12.94 11.65
C ARG A 111 -6.53 12.09 10.42
N GLN A 112 -6.88 10.79 10.47
CA GLN A 112 -6.82 9.94 9.29
C GLN A 112 -7.62 10.52 8.12
N ARG A 113 -8.88 10.87 8.33
CA ARG A 113 -9.74 11.47 7.29
C ARG A 113 -9.21 12.81 6.83
N HIS A 114 -8.81 13.67 7.75
CA HIS A 114 -8.32 15.01 7.42
C HIS A 114 -7.10 14.96 6.49
N VAL A 115 -6.08 14.16 6.82
CA VAL A 115 -4.88 14.08 5.99
C VAL A 115 -5.18 13.52 4.59
N ILE A 116 -6.09 12.56 4.48
CA ILE A 116 -6.49 12.00 3.17
C ILE A 116 -7.16 13.08 2.32
N GLU A 117 -8.14 13.81 2.87
CA GLU A 117 -8.85 14.86 2.13
C GLU A 117 -7.92 16.00 1.71
N GLU A 118 -6.97 16.39 2.53
CA GLU A 118 -5.97 17.41 2.18
C GLU A 118 -5.06 16.97 1.03
N ILE A 119 -4.56 15.73 1.07
CA ILE A 119 -3.71 15.19 0.00
C ILE A 119 -4.50 15.12 -1.31
N ILE A 120 -5.67 14.49 -1.30
CA ILE A 120 -6.52 14.35 -2.49
C ILE A 120 -6.95 15.72 -3.02
N GLY A 121 -7.35 16.62 -2.12
CA GLY A 121 -7.73 17.98 -2.49
C GLY A 121 -6.59 18.77 -3.15
N THR A 122 -5.35 18.55 -2.72
CA THR A 122 -4.16 19.18 -3.31
C THR A 122 -3.84 18.57 -4.67
N VAL A 123 -3.69 17.24 -4.73
CA VAL A 123 -3.34 16.53 -5.97
C VAL A 123 -4.46 16.65 -7.01
N GLY A 124 -5.72 16.64 -6.60
CA GLY A 124 -6.87 16.74 -7.50
C GLY A 124 -7.04 18.11 -8.17
N ARG A 125 -6.54 19.20 -7.56
CA ARG A 125 -6.61 20.56 -8.13
C ARG A 125 -5.54 20.83 -9.19
N GLU A 126 -4.50 20.04 -9.23
CA GLU A 126 -3.40 20.20 -10.18
C GLU A 126 -3.80 19.69 -11.58
N GLY A 127 -3.18 20.28 -12.61
CA GLY A 127 -3.38 19.84 -13.97
C GLY A 127 -2.89 18.42 -14.24
N PRO A 128 -3.24 17.83 -15.39
CA PRO A 128 -2.90 16.45 -15.72
C PRO A 128 -1.40 16.15 -15.70
N TYR A 129 -0.57 17.10 -16.02
CA TYR A 129 0.90 16.94 -16.06
C TYR A 129 1.54 16.70 -14.69
N ALA A 130 0.93 17.18 -13.62
CA ALA A 130 1.43 16.96 -12.26
C ALA A 130 1.23 15.51 -11.76
N ARG A 131 0.57 14.67 -12.56
CA ARG A 131 0.18 13.29 -12.24
C ARG A 131 0.58 12.33 -13.34
N ASP A 132 1.49 12.77 -14.23
CA ASP A 132 1.94 11.93 -15.33
C ASP A 132 2.52 10.62 -14.81
N GLY A 133 1.99 9.49 -15.33
CA GLY A 133 2.33 8.16 -14.87
C GLY A 133 1.66 7.68 -13.58
N LEU A 134 0.83 8.49 -12.89
CA LEU A 134 -0.03 8.00 -11.81
C LEU A 134 -1.20 7.21 -12.38
N LEU A 135 -1.32 5.93 -12.05
CA LEU A 135 -2.43 5.06 -12.44
C LEU A 135 -3.59 5.13 -11.46
N GLY A 136 -3.28 5.24 -10.18
CA GLY A 136 -4.28 5.35 -9.12
C GLY A 136 -3.65 5.51 -7.75
N THR A 137 -4.40 6.06 -6.82
CA THR A 137 -3.99 6.13 -5.42
C THR A 137 -5.16 5.76 -4.51
N HIS A 138 -4.91 4.90 -3.54
CA HIS A 138 -5.89 4.27 -2.68
C HIS A 138 -5.52 4.49 -1.23
N PHE A 139 -6.27 5.34 -0.55
CA PHE A 139 -6.04 5.69 0.84
C PHE A 139 -6.80 4.75 1.77
N HIS A 140 -6.07 4.16 2.68
CA HIS A 140 -6.57 3.23 3.68
C HIS A 140 -6.37 3.80 5.08
N THR A 141 -7.38 3.63 5.93
CA THR A 141 -7.31 3.96 7.36
C THR A 141 -7.17 2.69 8.17
N SER A 142 -6.22 2.64 9.12
CA SER A 142 -6.14 1.53 10.07
C SER A 142 -7.34 1.57 11.03
N VAL A 143 -7.81 0.39 11.43
CA VAL A 143 -9.02 0.28 12.27
C VAL A 143 -8.81 0.79 13.69
N ASP A 144 -7.56 0.82 14.17
CA ASP A 144 -7.18 1.38 15.47
C ASP A 144 -7.05 2.90 15.48
N GLY A 145 -7.20 3.56 14.31
CA GLY A 145 -7.14 5.01 14.20
C GLY A 145 -5.72 5.59 14.17
N THR A 146 -4.68 4.76 14.19
CA THR A 146 -3.30 5.23 14.36
C THR A 146 -2.54 5.47 13.07
N ARG A 147 -3.00 4.91 11.92
CA ARG A 147 -2.25 4.96 10.65
C ARG A 147 -3.12 5.23 9.44
N VAL A 148 -2.53 5.95 8.49
CA VAL A 148 -3.00 6.01 7.10
C VAL A 148 -1.94 5.34 6.22
N LEU A 149 -2.40 4.49 5.30
CA LEU A 149 -1.60 3.93 4.23
C LEU A 149 -2.14 4.48 2.89
N ASN A 150 -1.27 5.13 2.14
CA ASN A 150 -1.51 5.44 0.75
C ASN A 150 -0.83 4.37 -0.11
N TYR A 151 -1.63 3.59 -0.81
CA TYR A 151 -1.21 2.63 -1.83
C TYR A 151 -1.40 3.31 -3.18
N ALA A 152 -0.30 3.70 -3.84
CA ALA A 152 -0.33 4.40 -5.11
C ALA A 152 0.36 3.57 -6.20
N GLU A 153 -0.30 3.48 -7.35
CA GLU A 153 0.16 2.73 -8.52
C GLU A 153 0.69 3.70 -9.57
N TRP A 154 1.86 3.40 -10.11
CA TRP A 154 2.57 4.21 -11.08
C TRP A 154 3.01 3.37 -12.27
N THR A 155 3.15 4.01 -13.43
CA THR A 155 3.67 3.36 -14.64
C THR A 155 5.12 2.90 -14.47
N SER A 156 5.93 3.64 -13.69
CA SER A 156 7.33 3.29 -13.40
C SER A 156 7.88 4.00 -12.17
N ASP A 157 9.06 3.60 -11.71
CA ASP A 157 9.84 4.28 -10.67
C ASP A 157 10.16 5.73 -11.07
N GLU A 158 10.54 5.95 -12.34
CA GLU A 158 10.91 7.26 -12.88
C GLU A 158 9.72 8.23 -12.89
N ALA A 159 8.50 7.72 -13.18
CA ALA A 159 7.28 8.53 -13.12
C ALA A 159 7.05 9.05 -11.70
N HIS A 160 7.16 8.17 -10.69
CA HIS A 160 7.06 8.57 -9.30
C HIS A 160 8.18 9.53 -8.88
N GLU A 161 9.43 9.31 -9.32
CA GLU A 161 10.54 10.23 -9.06
C GLU A 161 10.31 11.62 -9.66
N THR A 162 9.76 11.66 -10.86
CA THR A 162 9.40 12.91 -11.52
C THR A 162 8.33 13.66 -10.73
N PHE A 163 7.28 12.97 -10.28
CA PHE A 163 6.27 13.54 -9.38
C PHE A 163 6.88 14.11 -8.10
N LEU A 164 7.84 13.43 -7.47
CA LEU A 164 8.48 13.93 -6.24
C LEU A 164 9.25 15.24 -6.44
N ARG A 165 9.74 15.49 -7.65
CA ARG A 165 10.41 16.74 -8.02
C ARG A 165 9.45 17.87 -8.39
N ASP A 166 8.18 17.54 -8.60
CA ASP A 166 7.15 18.50 -8.98
C ASP A 166 6.70 19.38 -7.80
N ALA A 167 6.29 20.60 -8.10
CA ALA A 167 5.77 21.54 -7.11
C ALA A 167 4.47 21.05 -6.44
N CYS A 168 3.68 20.17 -7.11
CA CYS A 168 2.51 19.55 -6.51
C CYS A 168 2.87 18.66 -5.32
N SER A 169 3.92 17.86 -5.44
CA SER A 169 4.43 17.04 -4.33
C SER A 169 4.84 17.91 -3.14
N GLY A 170 5.53 19.02 -3.38
CA GLY A 170 5.90 19.97 -2.33
C GLY A 170 4.69 20.60 -1.62
N ARG A 171 3.64 20.97 -2.38
CA ARG A 171 2.39 21.51 -1.79
C ARG A 171 1.62 20.47 -1.01
N ALA A 172 1.50 19.26 -1.52
CA ALA A 172 0.86 18.15 -0.80
C ALA A 172 1.60 17.88 0.53
N ARG A 173 2.93 17.88 0.49
CA ARG A 173 3.78 17.72 1.67
C ARG A 173 3.52 18.82 2.69
N ALA A 174 3.58 20.08 2.29
CA ALA A 174 3.32 21.20 3.19
C ALA A 174 1.92 21.13 3.81
N ALA A 175 0.91 20.70 3.03
CA ALA A 175 -0.46 20.58 3.51
C ALA A 175 -0.59 19.52 4.63
N TYR A 176 -0.05 18.32 4.46
CA TYR A 176 -0.18 17.30 5.51
C TYR A 176 0.77 17.53 6.70
N GLU A 177 1.94 18.13 6.51
CA GLU A 177 2.86 18.51 7.60
C GLU A 177 2.27 19.60 8.51
N ALA A 178 1.36 20.42 7.99
CA ALA A 178 0.66 21.45 8.76
C ALA A 178 -0.47 20.90 9.65
N ILE A 179 -0.87 19.63 9.52
CA ILE A 179 -1.99 19.07 10.29
C ILE A 179 -1.49 18.58 11.66
N PRO A 180 -1.93 19.20 12.77
CA PRO A 180 -1.56 18.73 14.10
C PRO A 180 -2.04 17.28 14.32
N GLY A 181 -1.16 16.44 14.86
CA GLY A 181 -1.48 15.02 15.11
C GLY A 181 -1.37 14.13 13.86
N VAL A 182 -0.73 14.61 12.80
CA VAL A 182 -0.31 13.82 11.64
C VAL A 182 1.21 13.84 11.54
N ARG A 183 1.80 12.68 11.40
CA ARG A 183 3.26 12.51 11.28
C ARG A 183 3.58 11.63 10.08
N PRO A 184 4.17 12.18 9.01
CA PRO A 184 4.60 11.36 7.88
C PRO A 184 5.74 10.44 8.34
N ILE A 185 5.61 9.15 8.06
CA ILE A 185 6.67 8.15 8.31
C ILE A 185 7.62 8.11 7.12
N GLY A 186 7.07 8.19 5.92
CA GLY A 186 7.82 8.09 4.67
C GLY A 186 7.09 7.25 3.63
N TYR A 187 7.81 6.93 2.57
CA TYR A 187 7.32 6.04 1.52
C TYR A 187 8.39 5.04 1.11
N THR A 188 7.93 3.91 0.56
CA THR A 188 8.79 2.90 -0.07
C THR A 188 8.19 2.52 -1.42
N ARG A 189 9.04 2.40 -2.45
CA ARG A 189 8.68 1.87 -3.76
C ARG A 189 8.82 0.37 -3.75
N TYR A 190 7.86 -0.31 -4.37
CA TYR A 190 7.79 -1.75 -4.43
C TYR A 190 7.52 -2.22 -5.87
N HIS A 191 8.04 -3.38 -6.21
CA HIS A 191 7.72 -4.09 -7.43
C HIS A 191 6.92 -5.36 -7.07
N LEU A 192 5.90 -5.63 -7.86
CA LEU A 192 5.08 -6.82 -7.69
C LEU A 192 5.94 -8.07 -7.89
N HIS A 193 5.93 -8.96 -6.90
CA HIS A 193 6.54 -10.28 -7.01
C HIS A 193 5.51 -11.32 -7.42
N HIS A 194 4.35 -11.33 -6.76
CA HIS A 194 3.28 -12.27 -7.04
C HIS A 194 1.91 -11.66 -6.73
N SER A 195 0.91 -12.07 -7.49
CA SER A 195 -0.49 -11.72 -7.20
C SER A 195 -1.39 -12.89 -7.56
N ALA A 196 -2.29 -13.22 -6.65
CA ALA A 196 -3.33 -14.21 -6.84
C ALA A 196 -4.68 -13.62 -6.46
N VAL A 197 -5.68 -13.92 -7.25
CA VAL A 197 -7.08 -13.55 -7.03
C VAL A 197 -7.87 -14.85 -6.95
N ARG A 198 -8.80 -14.91 -6.02
CA ARG A 198 -9.70 -16.07 -5.93
C ARG A 198 -10.49 -16.22 -7.23
N PRO A 199 -10.60 -17.45 -7.78
CA PRO A 199 -11.39 -17.73 -8.97
C PRO A 199 -12.87 -17.39 -8.80
#